data_69f175d9664e2902af76cfb48f1a12ea
#
_entry.id   69f175d9664e2902af76cfb48f1a12ea
#
_cell.length_a   1.000
_cell.length_b   1.000
_cell.length_c   1.000
_cell.angle_alpha   90.00
_cell.angle_beta   90.00
_cell.angle_gamma   90.00
#
_symmetry.space_group_name_H-M   'P 1'
#
loop_
_entity.id
_entity.type
_entity.pdbx_description
1 polymer ?
#
loop_
_entity_poly.entity_id
_entity_poly.type
_entity_poly.pdbx_seq_one_letter_code
_entity_poly.pdbx_strand_id
1 'polypeptide(L)'
;MEYKKDKRTMNLTLRDIHVGDWVQVWSETTERYSPPLKITQICDDGTIYLVTSDEERPTPWEEDIKNVDALEIAPELLKGFGFDVVQKDYPNDEYDIIYNGEKICELWVLSNSCTLKTPWNSYEYFHEFMGHLYYVLPKTLKIEWKGVEK
;
A
#
# COMPACT_ATOMS: atom_id res chain seq x y z
N MET A 1 13.26 -12.20 22.13
CA MET A 1 12.89 -11.86 21.70
C MET A 1 11.78 -11.73 21.08
N GLU A 2 11.09 -11.44 20.98
CA GLU A 2 10.03 -11.34 20.56
C GLU A 2 9.74 -10.53 19.55
N TYR A 3 10.49 -10.01 18.92
CA TYR A 3 10.24 -9.25 17.92
C TYR A 3 9.63 -9.80 16.72
N LYS A 4 9.56 -11.09 16.42
CA LYS A 4 9.09 -11.66 15.21
C LYS A 4 7.70 -11.41 14.91
N LYS A 5 6.83 -11.49 15.89
CA LYS A 5 5.44 -11.28 15.61
C LYS A 5 5.16 -9.85 15.30
N ASP A 6 6.09 -8.95 15.65
CA ASP A 6 5.84 -7.59 15.34
C ASP A 6 6.26 -7.25 13.92
N LYS A 7 6.82 -8.19 13.18
CA LYS A 7 7.22 -7.93 11.83
C LYS A 7 6.07 -7.97 10.85
N ARG A 8 4.97 -8.59 11.21
CA ARG A 8 3.83 -8.61 10.32
C ARG A 8 2.94 -7.40 10.55
N THR A 9 2.40 -6.87 9.45
CA THR A 9 1.42 -5.81 9.54
C THR A 9 0.06 -6.46 9.74
N MET A 10 -1.00 -5.82 9.31
CA MET A 10 -2.34 -6.36 9.49
C MET A 10 -2.63 -7.43 8.46
N ASN A 11 -2.95 -8.64 8.91
CA ASN A 11 -3.37 -9.70 8.00
C ASN A 11 -4.78 -9.38 7.50
N LEU A 12 -4.96 -9.44 6.19
CA LEU A 12 -6.23 -9.07 5.57
C LEU A 12 -7.12 -10.29 5.45
N THR A 13 -8.42 -10.06 5.46
CA THR A 13 -9.41 -11.11 5.24
C THR A 13 -10.07 -10.87 3.89
N LEU A 14 -10.86 -11.86 3.45
CA LEU A 14 -11.54 -11.71 2.16
C LEU A 14 -12.50 -10.53 2.14
N ARG A 15 -12.94 -10.07 3.29
CA ARG A 15 -13.83 -8.93 3.36
C ARG A 15 -13.10 -7.62 3.18
N ASP A 16 -11.79 -7.61 3.43
CA ASP A 16 -11.02 -6.38 3.43
C ASP A 16 -10.47 -6.02 2.07
N ILE A 17 -10.47 -6.93 1.12
CA ILE A 17 -9.72 -6.76 -0.13
C ILE A 17 -10.64 -6.68 -1.33
N HIS A 18 -10.12 -6.05 -2.38
CA HIS A 18 -10.81 -5.91 -3.65
C HIS A 18 -9.80 -6.11 -4.77
N VAL A 19 -10.29 -6.55 -5.92
CA VAL A 19 -9.43 -6.64 -7.10
C VAL A 19 -8.92 -5.23 -7.41
N GLY A 20 -7.62 -5.12 -7.62
CA GLY A 20 -6.97 -3.84 -7.85
C GLY A 20 -6.25 -3.29 -6.64
N ASP A 21 -6.47 -3.87 -5.47
CA ASP A 21 -5.77 -3.43 -4.26
C ASP A 21 -4.31 -3.84 -4.30
N TRP A 22 -3.46 -3.03 -3.69
CA TRP A 22 -2.04 -3.33 -3.52
C TRP A 22 -1.82 -3.81 -2.10
N VAL A 23 -1.15 -4.95 -1.98
CA VAL A 23 -0.91 -5.61 -0.69
C VAL A 23 0.49 -6.21 -0.71
N GLN A 24 0.87 -6.89 0.36
CA GLN A 24 2.13 -7.61 0.40
C GLN A 24 1.90 -9.02 0.92
N VAL A 25 2.79 -9.93 0.56
CA VAL A 25 2.70 -11.33 0.94
C VAL A 25 3.81 -11.66 1.92
N TRP A 26 3.44 -12.27 3.03
CA TRP A 26 4.39 -12.66 4.07
C TRP A 26 4.90 -14.08 3.79
N SER A 27 6.20 -14.27 3.87
CA SER A 27 6.80 -15.60 3.73
C SER A 27 7.22 -16.09 5.10
N GLU A 28 6.62 -17.17 5.55
CA GLU A 28 7.00 -17.76 6.84
C GLU A 28 8.42 -18.31 6.80
N THR A 29 8.82 -18.78 5.65
CA THR A 29 10.14 -19.41 5.51
C THR A 29 11.25 -18.38 5.66
N THR A 30 11.13 -17.24 5.02
CA THR A 30 12.17 -16.23 5.06
C THR A 30 11.89 -15.13 6.06
N GLU A 31 10.67 -15.09 6.60
CA GLU A 31 10.23 -14.04 7.51
C GLU A 31 10.40 -12.66 6.87
N ARG A 32 10.01 -12.55 5.62
CA ARG A 32 10.10 -11.32 4.85
C ARG A 32 8.86 -11.13 4.03
N TYR A 33 8.64 -9.88 3.64
CA TYR A 33 7.53 -9.52 2.78
C TYR A 33 7.97 -9.47 1.34
N SER A 34 7.06 -9.76 0.44
CA SER A 34 7.23 -9.48 -0.97
C SER A 34 7.20 -7.97 -1.20
N PRO A 35 7.65 -7.51 -2.37
CA PRO A 35 7.33 -6.14 -2.76
C PRO A 35 5.81 -6.00 -2.89
N PRO A 36 5.30 -4.78 -3.02
CA PRO A 36 3.87 -4.60 -3.23
C PRO A 36 3.39 -5.35 -4.47
N LEU A 37 2.26 -6.03 -4.32
CA LEU A 37 1.65 -6.81 -5.39
C LEU A 37 0.21 -6.38 -5.56
N LYS A 38 -0.27 -6.45 -6.79
CA LYS A 38 -1.64 -6.03 -7.10
C LYS A 38 -2.52 -7.25 -7.20
N ILE A 39 -3.67 -7.22 -6.54
CA ILE A 39 -4.63 -8.32 -6.57
C ILE A 39 -5.36 -8.32 -7.89
N THR A 40 -5.33 -9.45 -8.60
CA THR A 40 -6.04 -9.58 -9.86
C THR A 40 -7.26 -10.49 -9.77
N GLN A 41 -7.30 -11.38 -8.79
CA GLN A 41 -8.42 -12.29 -8.64
C GLN A 41 -8.55 -12.74 -7.19
N ILE A 42 -9.77 -12.84 -6.71
CA ILE A 42 -10.07 -13.28 -5.36
C ILE A 42 -11.03 -14.46 -5.46
N CYS A 43 -10.65 -15.58 -4.87
CA CYS A 43 -11.46 -16.79 -4.90
C CYS A 43 -12.11 -17.02 -3.54
N ASP A 44 -13.29 -17.60 -3.55
CA ASP A 44 -14.06 -17.82 -2.33
C ASP A 44 -13.38 -18.73 -1.32
N ASP A 45 -12.48 -19.58 -1.79
CA ASP A 45 -11.80 -20.51 -0.90
C ASP A 45 -10.58 -19.89 -0.22
N GLY A 46 -10.33 -18.61 -0.44
CA GLY A 46 -9.20 -17.94 0.18
C GLY A 46 -7.96 -17.85 -0.70
N THR A 47 -8.04 -18.30 -1.94
CA THR A 47 -6.91 -18.20 -2.86
C THR A 47 -6.92 -16.84 -3.53
N ILE A 48 -5.76 -16.17 -3.53
CA ILE A 48 -5.61 -14.84 -4.09
C ILE A 48 -4.56 -14.88 -5.18
N TYR A 49 -4.84 -14.25 -6.31
CA TYR A 49 -3.87 -14.13 -7.41
C TYR A 49 -3.37 -12.70 -7.47
N LEU A 50 -2.04 -12.54 -7.59
CA LEU A 50 -1.41 -11.23 -7.52
C LEU A 50 -0.33 -11.13 -8.59
N VAL A 51 -0.03 -9.89 -9.01
CA VAL A 51 0.99 -9.66 -10.02
C VAL A 51 1.87 -8.48 -9.59
N THR A 52 3.07 -8.42 -10.16
CA THR A 52 3.92 -7.23 -10.01
C THR A 52 3.62 -6.31 -11.18
N SER A 53 3.90 -5.02 -11.00
CA SER A 53 3.57 -4.06 -12.04
C SER A 53 4.67 -3.91 -13.09
N ASP A 54 5.88 -4.35 -12.76
CA ASP A 54 7.00 -4.06 -13.61
C ASP A 54 7.29 -5.15 -14.65
N GLU A 55 6.43 -6.14 -14.77
CA GLU A 55 6.64 -7.20 -15.73
C GLU A 55 5.81 -6.98 -16.97
N GLU A 56 6.44 -7.16 -18.13
CA GLU A 56 5.75 -7.04 -19.36
C GLU A 56 4.62 -8.03 -19.49
N ARG A 57 4.81 -9.23 -18.96
CA ARG A 57 3.78 -10.25 -18.97
C ARG A 57 3.74 -10.85 -17.59
N PRO A 58 3.09 -10.16 -16.67
CA PRO A 58 3.09 -10.62 -15.28
C PRO A 58 2.44 -11.97 -15.15
N THR A 59 3.13 -12.89 -14.48
CA THR A 59 2.58 -14.19 -14.16
C THR A 59 1.98 -14.08 -12.77
N PRO A 60 0.69 -14.38 -12.61
CA PRO A 60 0.08 -14.24 -11.29
C PRO A 60 0.70 -15.19 -10.28
N TRP A 61 0.88 -14.67 -9.07
CA TRP A 61 1.28 -15.50 -7.93
C TRP A 61 -0.01 -16.01 -7.31
N GLU A 62 0.02 -17.23 -6.86
CA GLU A 62 -1.12 -17.79 -6.17
C GLU A 62 -0.78 -17.88 -4.69
N GLU A 63 -1.59 -17.26 -3.85
CA GLU A 63 -1.34 -17.22 -2.42
C GLU A 63 -2.60 -17.47 -1.62
N ASP A 64 -2.42 -17.92 -0.39
CA ASP A 64 -3.52 -18.06 0.54
C ASP A 64 -3.72 -16.74 1.25
N ILE A 65 -4.97 -16.37 1.49
CA ILE A 65 -5.29 -15.09 2.15
C ILE A 65 -4.60 -14.96 3.50
N LYS A 66 -4.28 -16.06 4.16
CA LYS A 66 -3.63 -15.99 5.46
C LYS A 66 -2.23 -15.38 5.38
N ASN A 67 -1.65 -15.33 4.17
CA ASN A 67 -0.34 -14.75 3.96
C ASN A 67 -0.40 -13.35 3.37
N VAL A 68 -1.58 -12.81 3.17
CA VAL A 68 -1.76 -11.51 2.52
C VAL A 68 -1.95 -10.45 3.59
N ASP A 69 -1.03 -9.53 3.66
CA ASP A 69 -1.02 -8.50 4.70
C ASP A 69 -1.13 -7.10 4.08
N ALA A 70 -1.63 -6.17 4.86
CA ALA A 70 -1.79 -4.80 4.42
C ALA A 70 -0.42 -4.11 4.28
N LEU A 71 -0.33 -3.18 3.34
CA LEU A 71 0.84 -2.32 3.23
C LEU A 71 0.63 -1.14 4.17
N GLU A 72 1.59 -0.93 5.06
CA GLU A 72 1.54 0.22 5.95
C GLU A 72 2.00 1.46 5.19
N ILE A 73 1.32 2.56 5.42
CA ILE A 73 1.66 3.80 4.75
C ILE A 73 2.95 4.35 5.34
N ALA A 74 3.86 4.76 4.46
CA ALA A 74 5.13 5.35 4.83
C ALA A 74 5.61 6.20 3.67
N PRO A 75 6.50 7.17 3.92
CA PRO A 75 6.97 8.03 2.83
C PRO A 75 7.57 7.25 1.67
N GLU A 76 8.38 6.23 1.97
CA GLU A 76 9.02 5.43 0.91
C GLU A 76 8.01 4.66 0.09
N LEU A 77 6.96 4.16 0.74
CA LEU A 77 5.93 3.44 0.01
C LEU A 77 5.23 4.36 -0.97
N LEU A 78 4.88 5.56 -0.52
CA LEU A 78 4.19 6.51 -1.39
C LEU A 78 5.06 6.93 -2.56
N LYS A 79 6.35 7.15 -2.31
CA LYS A 79 7.26 7.50 -3.39
C LYS A 79 7.35 6.37 -4.40
N GLY A 80 7.35 5.12 -3.93
CA GLY A 80 7.41 3.97 -4.81
C GLY A 80 6.19 3.83 -5.70
N PHE A 81 5.06 4.39 -5.28
CA PHE A 81 3.84 4.39 -6.08
C PHE A 81 3.73 5.65 -6.94
N GLY A 82 4.74 6.50 -6.94
CA GLY A 82 4.77 7.65 -7.84
C GLY A 82 4.25 8.94 -7.27
N PHE A 83 3.99 8.99 -5.98
CA PHE A 83 3.57 10.23 -5.34
C PHE A 83 4.80 11.07 -4.97
N ASP A 84 4.67 12.38 -5.05
CA ASP A 84 5.68 13.27 -4.52
C ASP A 84 5.35 13.52 -3.05
N VAL A 85 6.35 13.34 -2.21
CA VAL A 85 6.19 13.48 -0.76
C VAL A 85 7.06 14.65 -0.34
N VAL A 86 6.43 15.77 -0.03
CA VAL A 86 7.12 17.04 0.19
C VAL A 86 6.97 17.44 1.67
N GLN A 87 8.09 17.47 2.38
CA GLN A 87 8.07 17.82 3.78
C GLN A 87 7.69 19.28 3.97
N LYS A 88 6.83 19.57 4.93
CA LYS A 88 6.45 20.93 5.24
C LYS A 88 7.55 21.60 6.06
N ASP A 89 7.65 22.91 5.93
CA ASP A 89 8.63 23.63 6.71
C ASP A 89 8.30 23.55 8.19
N TYR A 90 7.03 23.60 8.51
CA TYR A 90 6.62 23.52 9.90
C TYR A 90 5.12 23.19 9.95
N PRO A 91 4.74 22.15 10.67
CA PRO A 91 5.60 21.21 11.43
C PRO A 91 6.32 20.27 10.48
N ASN A 92 7.55 19.91 10.85
CA ASN A 92 8.39 19.12 9.95
C ASN A 92 8.11 17.62 10.02
N ASP A 93 7.09 17.20 10.76
CA ASP A 93 6.65 15.81 10.77
C ASP A 93 5.40 15.64 9.90
N GLU A 94 5.07 16.64 9.09
CA GLU A 94 3.97 16.56 8.15
C GLU A 94 4.48 16.76 6.74
N TYR A 95 3.86 16.06 5.80
CA TYR A 95 4.25 16.10 4.41
C TYR A 95 3.03 16.32 3.55
N ASP A 96 3.21 17.03 2.44
CA ASP A 96 2.18 17.15 1.43
C ASP A 96 2.36 16.00 0.45
N ILE A 97 1.27 15.33 0.10
CA ILE A 97 1.29 14.24 -0.86
C ILE A 97 0.71 14.77 -2.16
N ILE A 98 1.53 14.74 -3.20
CA ILE A 98 1.21 15.38 -4.46
C ILE A 98 1.23 14.35 -5.57
N TYR A 99 0.23 14.40 -6.44
CA TYR A 99 0.18 13.54 -7.59
C TYR A 99 -0.12 14.38 -8.81
N ASN A 100 0.73 14.28 -9.84
CA ASN A 100 0.59 15.06 -11.06
C ASN A 100 0.50 16.57 -10.77
N GLY A 101 1.31 17.02 -9.80
CA GLY A 101 1.36 18.44 -9.46
C GLY A 101 0.26 18.94 -8.57
N GLU A 102 -0.63 18.05 -8.14
CA GLU A 102 -1.77 18.45 -7.32
C GLU A 102 -1.70 17.81 -5.96
N LYS A 103 -1.86 18.61 -4.91
CA LYS A 103 -1.88 18.07 -3.56
C LYS A 103 -3.18 17.30 -3.34
N ILE A 104 -3.08 16.05 -2.94
CA ILE A 104 -4.26 15.23 -2.72
C ILE A 104 -4.54 14.95 -1.25
N CYS A 105 -3.53 14.99 -0.40
CA CYS A 105 -3.71 14.76 1.04
C CYS A 105 -2.44 15.10 1.78
N GLU A 106 -2.41 14.83 3.07
CA GLU A 106 -1.24 15.06 3.90
C GLU A 106 -0.81 13.77 4.58
N LEU A 107 0.47 13.63 4.80
CA LEU A 107 1.01 12.49 5.55
C LEU A 107 1.55 13.02 6.87
N TRP A 108 1.08 12.45 7.97
CA TRP A 108 1.54 12.80 9.31
C TRP A 108 2.38 11.65 9.82
N VAL A 109 3.64 11.92 10.15
CA VAL A 109 4.57 10.91 10.64
C VAL A 109 4.68 11.05 12.14
N LEU A 110 4.17 10.05 12.85
CA LEU A 110 4.24 10.00 14.30
C LEU A 110 5.31 9.01 14.70
N SER A 111 5.63 8.95 15.99
CA SER A 111 6.76 8.15 16.43
C SER A 111 6.65 6.68 16.06
N ASN A 112 5.43 6.15 16.05
CA ASN A 112 5.23 4.73 15.76
C ASN A 112 4.40 4.44 14.54
N SER A 113 3.93 5.45 13.83
CA SER A 113 3.02 5.20 12.72
C SER A 113 2.98 6.37 11.77
N CYS A 114 2.46 6.12 10.57
CA CYS A 114 2.21 7.16 9.60
C CYS A 114 0.73 7.14 9.27
N THR A 115 0.14 8.30 9.12
CA THR A 115 -1.29 8.41 8.83
C THR A 115 -1.50 9.37 7.68
N LEU A 116 -2.26 8.95 6.67
CA LEU A 116 -2.67 9.85 5.60
C LEU A 116 -3.95 10.54 6.03
N LYS A 117 -3.96 11.86 5.90
CA LYS A 117 -5.09 12.67 6.33
C LYS A 117 -5.73 13.34 5.13
N THR A 118 -7.02 13.13 4.96
CA THR A 118 -7.82 13.86 4.00
C THR A 118 -8.81 14.71 4.78
N PRO A 119 -9.56 15.59 4.13
CA PRO A 119 -10.53 16.40 4.86
C PRO A 119 -11.59 15.58 5.59
N TRP A 120 -11.82 14.35 5.15
CA TRP A 120 -12.89 13.56 5.74
C TRP A 120 -12.44 12.36 6.55
N ASN A 121 -11.25 11.80 6.24
CA ASN A 121 -10.83 10.54 6.84
C ASN A 121 -9.34 10.49 7.07
N SER A 122 -8.90 9.48 7.81
CA SER A 122 -7.48 9.20 7.96
C SER A 122 -7.26 7.72 7.67
N TYR A 123 -6.09 7.39 7.12
CA TYR A 123 -5.79 6.03 6.69
C TYR A 123 -4.40 5.63 7.16
N GLU A 124 -4.27 4.42 7.65
CA GLU A 124 -2.97 3.88 8.08
C GLU A 124 -2.48 2.79 7.13
N TYR A 125 -3.37 2.24 6.31
CA TYR A 125 -3.02 1.16 5.40
C TYR A 125 -3.36 1.55 3.97
N PHE A 126 -2.51 1.12 3.05
CA PHE A 126 -2.60 1.59 1.68
C PHE A 126 -3.85 1.11 0.96
N HIS A 127 -4.32 -0.11 1.26
CA HIS A 127 -5.52 -0.60 0.58
C HIS A 127 -6.76 0.25 0.91
N GLU A 128 -6.80 0.79 2.12
CA GLU A 128 -7.90 1.68 2.50
C GLU A 128 -7.81 3.00 1.75
N PHE A 129 -6.59 3.52 1.62
CA PHE A 129 -6.37 4.76 0.91
C PHE A 129 -6.69 4.62 -0.57
N MET A 130 -6.44 3.45 -1.16
CA MET A 130 -6.74 3.22 -2.57
C MET A 130 -8.23 3.37 -2.85
N GLY A 131 -9.09 2.95 -1.92
CA GLY A 131 -10.52 3.15 -2.08
C GLY A 131 -10.87 4.62 -2.19
N HIS A 132 -10.20 5.46 -1.39
CA HIS A 132 -10.44 6.90 -1.45
C HIS A 132 -9.92 7.46 -2.78
N LEU A 133 -8.76 7.00 -3.23
CA LEU A 133 -8.17 7.49 -4.47
C LEU A 133 -9.07 7.25 -5.67
N TYR A 134 -9.71 6.08 -5.71
CA TYR A 134 -10.60 5.79 -6.83
C TYR A 134 -11.80 6.73 -6.85
N TYR A 135 -12.11 7.37 -5.74
CA TYR A 135 -13.22 8.30 -5.68
C TYR A 135 -12.79 9.68 -6.15
N VAL A 136 -11.59 10.16 -5.78
CA VAL A 136 -11.21 11.54 -5.99
C VAL A 136 -10.34 11.76 -7.21
N LEU A 137 -9.74 10.73 -7.76
CA LEU A 137 -8.87 10.88 -8.92
C LEU A 137 -9.57 10.39 -10.18
N PRO A 138 -9.17 10.91 -11.35
CA PRO A 138 -9.79 10.47 -12.61
C PRO A 138 -9.62 8.97 -12.81
N LYS A 139 -10.62 8.36 -13.41
CA LYS A 139 -10.59 6.91 -13.63
C LYS A 139 -9.47 6.47 -14.56
N THR A 140 -8.95 7.38 -15.37
CA THR A 140 -7.85 7.05 -16.27
C THR A 140 -6.52 7.00 -15.56
N LEU A 141 -6.51 7.41 -14.28
CA LEU A 141 -5.28 7.45 -13.55
C LEU A 141 -4.87 6.07 -13.11
N LYS A 142 -3.62 5.73 -13.28
CA LYS A 142 -3.11 4.44 -12.84
C LYS A 142 -2.07 4.64 -11.79
N ILE A 143 -2.30 4.04 -10.63
CA ILE A 143 -1.35 4.04 -9.52
C ILE A 143 -0.68 2.67 -9.55
N GLU A 144 0.63 2.64 -9.78
CA GLU A 144 1.36 1.38 -9.86
C GLU A 144 2.67 1.46 -9.12
N TRP A 145 3.08 0.34 -8.57
CA TRP A 145 4.34 0.28 -7.84
C TRP A 145 5.50 0.36 -8.82
N LYS A 146 6.37 1.33 -8.61
CA LYS A 146 7.51 1.53 -9.49
C LYS A 146 8.84 1.25 -8.81
N GLY A 147 8.78 0.96 -7.53
CA GLY A 147 9.98 0.67 -6.76
C GLY A 147 10.56 1.91 -6.13
N VAL A 148 11.45 1.68 -5.18
CA VAL A 148 12.11 2.77 -4.47
C VAL A 148 13.46 3.01 -5.11
N GLU A 149 13.73 4.28 -5.46
CA GLU A 149 14.97 4.62 -6.05
C GLU A 149 16.08 4.54 -5.07
N LYS A 150 17.21 4.08 -5.45
CA LYS A 150 18.33 3.93 -4.53
C LYS A 150 19.38 4.97 -4.66
#